data_786d525051fcc19746ab60e731dfaaa8
#
_entry.id   786d525051fcc19746ab60e731dfaaa8
#
_cell.length_a   1.000
_cell.length_b   1.000
_cell.length_c   1.000
_cell.angle_alpha   90.00
_cell.angle_beta   90.00
_cell.angle_gamma   90.00
#
_symmetry.space_group_name_H-M   'P 1'
#
loop_
_entity.id
_entity.type
_entity.pdbx_description
1 polymer ?
#
loop_
_entity_poly.entity_id
_entity_poly.type
_entity_poly.pdbx_seq_one_letter_code
_entity_poly.pdbx_strand_id
1 'polypeptide(L)'
;MKSNDNHNHKVTDMNSKTTRVLSIDMGQEVVDFLRKENLETYDGTFGPFVDARNVDYCWDRLPIYLEQNLPDNLHEYSVVIEDLGFERKTIPYDLEQVDKQKAIADTDSSFKSLCLAKPRNVFDPVPFCCFLLKSNFETKKGELIKIIFQAPKYEVQYSGIRMSNNIHSIGVFSNYQNIVDFTQKSLSGDRVKLVNKYRLSEILFSGLENQLTYSQTFFHPSIPKNGSYDTEPNPHFIPLLLNEQGDIISYVYFEKKTYTFVLPQIENKVVLLERLFTNCLYRNFSELFPLQTKNTWLTKKEYELPEIVQLCEEKEEARQIYENTIEQKDKSIAEIRKKYNFLYAMLTETGDSLVNNVKQYLEWLGFDNVQSMDEEVKEGEDFQEDLQIHLANNELLIIEVKGLHGTSKDNECSQISKIELRRIHERKYSNVHSLYIVNNERGKEPLKRQMPPFTETQIKDAEFSHRAMAYTYQLFNLYFEIETGIISKEEARNVLFQNGLVDFRSNFKSIGKPYNYFKNNKVACIELHDTILSVGDKVYFEDDRKRLNLVEIVNIQVDCQNKQTVKDGKVGIEFNMKIPKGAVLLYKHL
;
A
#
# COMPACT_ATOMS: atom_id res chain seq x y z
N MET A 1 -71.34 -46.86 -31.04
CA MET A 1 -71.38 -45.40 -31.26
C MET A 1 -70.17 -44.80 -30.53
N LYS A 2 -69.39 -44.09 -31.34
CA LYS A 2 -68.06 -43.59 -31.02
C LYS A 2 -68.14 -42.38 -30.09
N SER A 3 -67.27 -42.29 -29.10
CA SER A 3 -66.85 -41.04 -28.51
C SER A 3 -65.31 -41.04 -28.41
N ASN A 4 -64.70 -40.19 -29.19
CA ASN A 4 -63.27 -39.88 -29.15
C ASN A 4 -62.99 -38.96 -27.96
N ASP A 5 -62.19 -39.41 -27.02
CA ASP A 5 -61.57 -38.54 -26.04
C ASP A 5 -60.17 -38.14 -26.52
N ASN A 6 -60.11 -36.93 -27.04
CA ASN A 6 -58.87 -36.25 -27.33
C ASN A 6 -58.24 -35.74 -25.98
N HIS A 7 -57.26 -36.45 -25.49
CA HIS A 7 -56.37 -35.93 -24.47
C HIS A 7 -55.35 -34.97 -25.11
N ASN A 8 -55.72 -33.69 -25.14
CA ASN A 8 -54.76 -32.60 -25.36
C ASN A 8 -53.83 -32.51 -24.13
N HIS A 9 -52.65 -33.10 -24.22
CA HIS A 9 -51.54 -32.71 -23.39
C HIS A 9 -51.18 -31.24 -23.74
N LYS A 10 -51.62 -30.32 -22.90
CA LYS A 10 -51.03 -29.00 -22.80
C LYS A 10 -49.60 -29.18 -22.31
N VAL A 11 -48.67 -29.15 -23.23
CA VAL A 11 -47.27 -28.81 -22.97
C VAL A 11 -47.30 -27.38 -22.44
N THR A 12 -47.26 -27.22 -21.15
CA THR A 12 -46.94 -25.91 -20.54
C THR A 12 -45.52 -25.57 -20.96
N ASP A 13 -45.41 -24.71 -21.95
CA ASP A 13 -44.17 -23.97 -22.23
C ASP A 13 -43.73 -23.34 -20.87
N MET A 14 -42.73 -23.92 -20.24
CA MET A 14 -41.95 -23.23 -19.24
C MET A 14 -41.23 -22.10 -19.98
N ASN A 15 -41.83 -20.91 -19.99
CA ASN A 15 -41.16 -19.67 -20.38
C ASN A 15 -39.90 -19.57 -19.51
N SER A 16 -38.77 -19.93 -20.07
CA SER A 16 -37.48 -19.77 -19.46
C SER A 16 -37.28 -18.28 -19.26
N LYS A 17 -37.42 -17.82 -18.02
CA LYS A 17 -37.34 -16.42 -17.66
C LYS A 17 -35.91 -15.94 -17.94
N THR A 18 -35.74 -15.18 -18.99
CA THR A 18 -34.45 -14.61 -19.39
C THR A 18 -34.05 -13.55 -18.35
N THR A 19 -32.79 -13.53 -17.92
CA THR A 19 -32.29 -12.53 -16.97
C THR A 19 -32.21 -11.15 -17.63
N ARG A 20 -32.79 -10.15 -16.99
CA ARG A 20 -32.76 -8.77 -17.45
C ARG A 20 -31.58 -8.03 -16.85
N VAL A 21 -30.77 -7.44 -17.74
CA VAL A 21 -29.58 -6.65 -17.41
C VAL A 21 -29.78 -5.22 -17.89
N LEU A 22 -29.62 -4.27 -16.98
CA LEU A 22 -29.56 -2.85 -17.31
C LEU A 22 -28.08 -2.44 -17.39
N SER A 23 -27.66 -2.07 -18.59
CA SER A 23 -26.30 -1.59 -18.89
C SER A 23 -26.37 -0.07 -19.04
N ILE A 24 -25.71 0.69 -18.19
CA ILE A 24 -25.79 2.15 -18.14
C ILE A 24 -24.43 2.75 -18.48
N ASP A 25 -24.40 3.54 -19.56
CA ASP A 25 -23.20 4.26 -20.01
C ASP A 25 -21.99 3.33 -20.24
N MET A 26 -22.26 2.10 -20.64
CA MET A 26 -21.24 1.12 -21.02
C MET A 26 -20.97 1.21 -22.54
N GLY A 27 -19.78 0.82 -22.97
CA GLY A 27 -19.48 0.75 -24.40
C GLY A 27 -20.32 -0.30 -25.14
N GLN A 28 -20.50 -0.13 -26.45
CA GLN A 28 -21.28 -1.05 -27.29
C GLN A 28 -20.76 -2.49 -27.21
N GLU A 29 -19.44 -2.69 -27.04
CA GLU A 29 -18.81 -4.00 -26.87
C GLU A 29 -19.32 -4.77 -25.65
N VAL A 30 -19.65 -4.07 -24.56
CA VAL A 30 -20.23 -4.68 -23.35
C VAL A 30 -21.67 -5.10 -23.60
N VAL A 31 -22.46 -4.26 -24.26
CA VAL A 31 -23.85 -4.57 -24.62
C VAL A 31 -23.90 -5.78 -25.54
N ASP A 32 -23.02 -5.84 -26.53
CA ASP A 32 -22.91 -6.95 -27.47
C ASP A 32 -22.47 -8.24 -26.77
N PHE A 33 -21.52 -8.17 -25.85
CA PHE A 33 -21.12 -9.30 -25.01
C PHE A 33 -22.32 -9.84 -24.20
N LEU A 34 -23.05 -8.98 -23.49
CA LEU A 34 -24.19 -9.40 -22.68
C LEU A 34 -25.31 -10.06 -23.52
N ARG A 35 -25.58 -9.51 -24.69
CA ARG A 35 -26.55 -10.10 -25.65
C ARG A 35 -26.09 -11.44 -26.20
N LYS A 36 -24.81 -11.60 -26.49
CA LYS A 36 -24.21 -12.87 -26.92
C LYS A 36 -24.34 -13.95 -25.84
N GLU A 37 -24.27 -13.56 -24.58
CA GLU A 37 -24.51 -14.43 -23.44
C GLU A 37 -26.00 -14.76 -23.19
N ASN A 38 -26.89 -14.40 -24.11
CA ASN A 38 -28.36 -14.58 -24.01
C ASN A 38 -28.98 -13.88 -22.81
N LEU A 39 -28.46 -12.69 -22.43
CA LEU A 39 -29.04 -11.83 -21.43
C LEU A 39 -29.92 -10.76 -22.07
N GLU A 40 -31.12 -10.55 -21.56
CA GLU A 40 -32.04 -9.51 -22.04
C GLU A 40 -31.49 -8.13 -21.57
N THR A 41 -30.70 -7.50 -22.46
CA THR A 41 -29.92 -6.30 -22.11
C THR A 41 -30.60 -5.04 -22.63
N TYR A 42 -30.90 -4.12 -21.71
CA TYR A 42 -31.28 -2.75 -22.01
C TYR A 42 -30.04 -1.85 -21.98
N ASP A 43 -29.84 -1.12 -23.09
CA ASP A 43 -28.76 -0.16 -23.25
C ASP A 43 -29.24 1.23 -22.77
N GLY A 44 -28.91 1.58 -21.56
CA GLY A 44 -29.32 2.79 -20.86
C GLY A 44 -28.23 3.86 -20.83
N THR A 45 -28.64 5.09 -20.58
CA THR A 45 -27.74 6.21 -20.31
C THR A 45 -28.36 7.20 -19.33
N PHE A 46 -27.52 7.85 -18.53
CA PHE A 46 -27.91 9.00 -17.70
C PHE A 46 -28.08 10.29 -18.51
N GLY A 47 -27.68 10.28 -19.78
CA GLY A 47 -27.75 11.43 -20.67
C GLY A 47 -26.51 12.33 -20.63
N PRO A 48 -26.48 13.36 -21.50
CA PRO A 48 -25.37 14.28 -21.63
C PRO A 48 -25.36 15.33 -20.51
N PHE A 49 -24.23 16.01 -20.34
CA PHE A 49 -24.17 17.28 -19.64
C PHE A 49 -24.87 18.37 -20.47
N VAL A 50 -25.59 19.28 -19.81
CA VAL A 50 -26.28 20.38 -20.49
C VAL A 50 -25.66 21.72 -20.13
N ASP A 51 -25.05 22.39 -21.10
CA ASP A 51 -24.41 23.70 -20.89
C ASP A 51 -25.44 24.85 -21.02
N ALA A 52 -25.75 25.47 -19.89
CA ALA A 52 -26.66 26.58 -19.81
C ALA A 52 -25.98 27.94 -19.48
N ARG A 53 -24.65 28.01 -19.50
CA ARG A 53 -23.89 29.20 -19.07
C ARG A 53 -24.19 30.46 -19.90
N ASN A 54 -24.41 30.29 -21.20
CA ASN A 54 -24.60 31.37 -22.16
C ASN A 54 -26.07 31.51 -22.62
N VAL A 55 -27.01 30.92 -21.87
CA VAL A 55 -28.43 31.02 -22.24
C VAL A 55 -29.02 32.34 -21.74
N ASP A 56 -29.39 33.19 -22.67
CA ASP A 56 -30.11 34.41 -22.37
C ASP A 56 -31.63 34.13 -22.27
N TYR A 57 -32.09 33.97 -21.04
CA TYR A 57 -33.50 33.67 -20.74
C TYR A 57 -34.01 34.62 -19.67
N CYS A 58 -35.17 35.20 -19.92
CA CYS A 58 -35.72 36.28 -19.11
C CYS A 58 -36.08 35.89 -17.65
N TRP A 59 -36.25 34.60 -17.37
CA TRP A 59 -36.60 34.12 -16.04
C TRP A 59 -35.35 33.73 -15.25
N ASP A 60 -35.38 33.92 -13.93
CA ASP A 60 -34.33 33.48 -13.02
C ASP A 60 -34.20 31.96 -12.92
N ARG A 61 -35.10 31.25 -13.54
CA ARG A 61 -35.28 29.80 -13.49
C ARG A 61 -35.21 29.25 -14.90
N LEU A 62 -34.29 28.33 -15.12
CA LEU A 62 -34.16 27.59 -16.37
C LEU A 62 -34.59 26.15 -16.12
N PRO A 63 -35.78 25.72 -16.60
CA PRO A 63 -36.21 24.33 -16.45
C PRO A 63 -35.24 23.42 -17.15
N ILE A 64 -34.89 22.27 -16.51
CA ILE A 64 -34.02 21.27 -17.08
C ILE A 64 -34.84 20.03 -17.41
N TYR A 65 -34.66 19.56 -18.62
CA TYR A 65 -35.17 18.28 -19.09
C TYR A 65 -34.06 17.21 -19.01
N LEU A 66 -34.39 16.09 -18.36
CA LEU A 66 -33.46 14.96 -18.30
C LEU A 66 -33.55 14.15 -19.59
N GLU A 67 -32.44 14.06 -20.33
CA GLU A 67 -32.31 13.25 -21.54
C GLU A 67 -31.81 11.83 -21.22
N GLN A 68 -32.21 11.31 -20.06
CA GLN A 68 -31.90 9.94 -19.67
C GLN A 68 -32.66 8.93 -20.52
N ASN A 69 -32.03 7.80 -20.80
CA ASN A 69 -32.67 6.63 -21.39
C ASN A 69 -32.59 5.48 -20.38
N LEU A 70 -33.57 5.38 -19.51
CA LEU A 70 -33.73 4.31 -18.54
C LEU A 70 -35.11 3.67 -18.74
N PRO A 71 -35.26 2.34 -18.52
CA PRO A 71 -36.53 1.66 -18.69
C PRO A 71 -37.52 2.03 -17.57
N ASP A 72 -38.80 2.14 -17.90
CA ASP A 72 -39.85 2.44 -16.92
C ASP A 72 -40.04 1.31 -15.88
N ASN A 73 -39.69 0.08 -16.23
CA ASN A 73 -39.83 -1.12 -15.39
C ASN A 73 -38.52 -1.53 -14.68
N LEU A 74 -37.78 -0.57 -14.12
CA LEU A 74 -36.48 -0.78 -13.43
C LEU A 74 -36.51 -1.95 -12.42
N HIS A 75 -37.62 -2.16 -11.72
CA HIS A 75 -37.80 -3.22 -10.72
C HIS A 75 -37.70 -4.65 -11.29
N GLU A 76 -37.81 -4.83 -12.61
CA GLU A 76 -37.68 -6.14 -13.26
C GLU A 76 -36.22 -6.52 -13.55
N TYR A 77 -35.31 -5.57 -13.54
CA TYR A 77 -33.88 -5.82 -13.78
C TYR A 77 -33.20 -6.40 -12.55
N SER A 78 -32.53 -7.53 -12.71
CA SER A 78 -31.82 -8.23 -11.62
C SER A 78 -30.32 -7.96 -11.61
N VAL A 79 -29.78 -7.43 -12.72
CA VAL A 79 -28.39 -7.02 -12.84
C VAL A 79 -28.35 -5.57 -13.37
N VAL A 80 -27.56 -4.73 -12.72
CA VAL A 80 -27.30 -3.35 -13.16
C VAL A 80 -25.80 -3.18 -13.29
N ILE A 81 -25.33 -2.74 -14.46
CA ILE A 81 -23.93 -2.45 -14.73
C ILE A 81 -23.82 -0.98 -15.07
N GLU A 82 -22.95 -0.26 -14.39
CA GLU A 82 -22.85 1.19 -14.46
C GLU A 82 -21.38 1.63 -14.55
N ASP A 83 -21.07 2.49 -15.52
CA ASP A 83 -19.75 3.12 -15.63
C ASP A 83 -19.81 4.58 -15.18
N LEU A 84 -19.38 4.85 -13.95
CA LEU A 84 -19.29 6.20 -13.42
C LEU A 84 -18.19 7.04 -14.08
N GLY A 85 -17.19 6.39 -14.68
CA GLY A 85 -16.08 7.03 -15.39
C GLY A 85 -16.37 7.30 -16.88
N PHE A 86 -17.58 7.03 -17.35
CA PHE A 86 -17.94 7.25 -18.75
C PHE A 86 -17.81 8.73 -19.15
N GLU A 87 -17.11 8.99 -20.24
CA GLU A 87 -16.95 10.33 -20.81
C GLU A 87 -18.25 10.79 -21.50
N ARG A 88 -18.96 11.70 -20.87
CA ARG A 88 -20.22 12.26 -21.39
C ARG A 88 -19.99 13.47 -22.27
N LYS A 89 -20.75 13.55 -23.34
CA LYS A 89 -20.80 14.76 -24.17
C LYS A 89 -21.49 15.90 -23.41
N THR A 90 -21.05 17.12 -23.66
CA THR A 90 -21.75 18.32 -23.22
C THR A 90 -22.50 18.90 -24.41
N ILE A 91 -23.79 19.06 -24.28
CA ILE A 91 -24.65 19.66 -25.29
C ILE A 91 -25.11 21.07 -24.85
N PRO A 92 -25.34 22.01 -25.79
CA PRO A 92 -25.92 23.29 -25.44
C PRO A 92 -27.36 23.10 -24.97
N TYR A 93 -27.81 23.96 -24.06
CA TYR A 93 -29.21 24.00 -23.63
C TYR A 93 -30.13 24.37 -24.81
N ASP A 94 -31.16 23.57 -25.01
CA ASP A 94 -32.17 23.83 -26.07
C ASP A 94 -33.43 24.48 -25.49
N LEU A 95 -33.66 25.75 -25.85
CA LEU A 95 -34.83 26.51 -25.43
C LEU A 95 -36.16 25.95 -25.96
N GLU A 96 -36.15 25.26 -27.11
CA GLU A 96 -37.39 24.70 -27.70
C GLU A 96 -37.91 23.47 -26.92
N GLN A 97 -37.04 22.86 -26.09
CA GLN A 97 -37.46 21.73 -25.26
C GLN A 97 -38.18 22.12 -23.98
N VAL A 98 -38.22 23.41 -23.63
CA VAL A 98 -38.90 23.90 -22.41
C VAL A 98 -40.40 23.51 -22.38
N ASP A 99 -41.03 23.43 -23.54
CA ASP A 99 -42.44 23.05 -23.67
C ASP A 99 -42.70 21.53 -23.63
N LYS A 100 -41.68 20.70 -23.75
CA LYS A 100 -41.76 19.22 -23.73
C LYS A 100 -41.63 18.61 -22.33
N GLN A 101 -41.90 19.36 -21.29
CA GLN A 101 -41.67 18.92 -19.90
C GLN A 101 -42.44 17.64 -19.58
N LYS A 102 -41.71 16.52 -19.45
CA LYS A 102 -42.19 15.41 -18.61
C LYS A 102 -42.03 15.86 -17.16
N ALA A 103 -43.11 15.78 -16.38
CA ALA A 103 -43.03 15.93 -14.93
C ALA A 103 -41.91 15.03 -14.41
N ILE A 104 -41.22 15.47 -13.34
CA ILE A 104 -40.34 14.59 -12.59
C ILE A 104 -41.27 13.52 -12.02
N ALA A 105 -41.52 12.47 -12.79
CA ALA A 105 -42.29 11.34 -12.31
C ALA A 105 -41.49 10.73 -11.16
N ASP A 106 -42.13 10.55 -10.04
CA ASP A 106 -41.85 9.60 -8.99
C ASP A 106 -41.02 9.98 -7.77
N THR A 107 -40.52 11.22 -7.59
CA THR A 107 -39.81 11.54 -6.33
C THR A 107 -40.57 12.39 -5.35
N ASP A 108 -41.35 13.34 -5.83
CA ASP A 108 -42.26 14.18 -5.05
C ASP A 108 -43.25 14.82 -6.02
N SER A 109 -44.51 14.46 -5.94
CA SER A 109 -45.59 15.03 -6.74
C SER A 109 -45.73 16.55 -6.63
N SER A 110 -44.98 17.18 -5.70
CA SER A 110 -44.95 18.64 -5.52
C SER A 110 -44.06 19.38 -6.53
N PHE A 111 -43.17 18.70 -7.25
CA PHE A 111 -42.27 19.32 -8.23
C PHE A 111 -42.75 19.15 -9.68
N LYS A 112 -42.68 20.22 -10.45
CA LYS A 112 -42.97 20.26 -11.89
C LYS A 112 -41.79 19.82 -12.74
N SER A 113 -40.60 20.32 -12.42
CA SER A 113 -39.38 20.11 -13.19
C SER A 113 -38.15 20.39 -12.35
N LEU A 114 -37.01 19.81 -12.76
CA LEU A 114 -35.69 20.29 -12.32
C LEU A 114 -35.43 21.68 -12.87
N CYS A 115 -34.54 22.43 -12.22
CA CYS A 115 -34.16 23.76 -12.73
C CYS A 115 -32.74 24.12 -12.34
N LEU A 116 -32.11 24.95 -13.19
CA LEU A 116 -30.91 25.72 -12.84
C LEU A 116 -31.32 27.12 -12.42
N ALA A 117 -30.92 27.55 -11.21
CA ALA A 117 -30.98 28.92 -10.74
C ALA A 117 -29.76 29.71 -11.24
N LYS A 118 -29.81 31.04 -11.14
CA LYS A 118 -28.63 31.89 -11.39
C LYS A 118 -27.64 31.80 -10.21
N PRO A 119 -26.31 31.80 -10.47
CA PRO A 119 -25.65 31.81 -11.78
C PRO A 119 -25.80 30.46 -12.50
N ARG A 120 -25.99 30.50 -13.84
CA ARG A 120 -26.21 29.32 -14.65
C ARG A 120 -24.88 28.61 -14.90
N ASN A 121 -24.93 27.29 -14.80
CA ASN A 121 -23.79 26.39 -14.93
C ASN A 121 -24.08 25.29 -15.93
N VAL A 122 -23.19 24.30 -15.99
CA VAL A 122 -23.43 23.02 -16.67
C VAL A 122 -24.28 22.16 -15.74
N PHE A 123 -25.39 21.63 -16.25
CA PHE A 123 -26.20 20.67 -15.53
C PHE A 123 -25.59 19.27 -15.68
N ASP A 124 -25.39 18.60 -14.56
CA ASP A 124 -24.91 17.22 -14.49
C ASP A 124 -26.10 16.30 -14.14
N PRO A 125 -26.46 15.33 -14.98
CA PRO A 125 -27.57 14.42 -14.71
C PRO A 125 -27.20 13.26 -13.78
N VAL A 126 -25.90 12.89 -13.65
CA VAL A 126 -25.45 11.63 -13.06
C VAL A 126 -25.90 11.44 -11.61
N PRO A 127 -25.58 12.34 -10.66
CA PRO A 127 -25.97 12.12 -9.27
C PRO A 127 -27.49 12.05 -9.07
N PHE A 128 -28.26 12.81 -9.86
CA PHE A 128 -29.72 12.76 -9.79
C PHE A 128 -30.27 11.42 -10.33
N CYS A 129 -29.74 10.91 -11.44
CA CYS A 129 -30.11 9.61 -11.98
C CYS A 129 -29.70 8.47 -11.03
N CYS A 130 -28.55 8.54 -10.37
CA CYS A 130 -28.17 7.60 -9.31
C CYS A 130 -29.17 7.60 -8.14
N PHE A 131 -29.68 8.78 -7.76
CA PHE A 131 -30.75 8.89 -6.76
C PHE A 131 -32.05 8.24 -7.24
N LEU A 132 -32.48 8.45 -8.50
CA LEU A 132 -33.66 7.80 -9.08
C LEU A 132 -33.51 6.27 -9.10
N LEU A 133 -32.36 5.75 -9.49
CA LEU A 133 -32.08 4.31 -9.46
C LEU A 133 -32.21 3.75 -8.04
N LYS A 134 -31.64 4.42 -7.03
CA LYS A 134 -31.75 4.02 -5.63
C LYS A 134 -33.21 3.89 -5.22
N SER A 135 -34.01 4.94 -5.43
CA SER A 135 -35.41 5.00 -5.04
C SER A 135 -36.25 3.88 -5.68
N ASN A 136 -35.98 3.57 -6.95
CA ASN A 136 -36.68 2.50 -7.65
C ASN A 136 -36.27 1.10 -7.18
N PHE A 137 -34.99 0.87 -6.88
CA PHE A 137 -34.51 -0.43 -6.43
C PHE A 137 -34.78 -0.70 -4.94
N GLU A 138 -35.06 0.30 -4.12
CA GLU A 138 -35.47 0.11 -2.72
C GLU A 138 -36.76 -0.73 -2.57
N THR A 139 -37.63 -0.68 -3.57
CA THR A 139 -38.90 -1.45 -3.61
C THR A 139 -38.76 -2.86 -4.16
N LYS A 140 -37.57 -3.23 -4.69
CA LYS A 140 -37.35 -4.54 -5.31
C LYS A 140 -37.34 -5.66 -4.26
N LYS A 141 -38.17 -6.70 -4.49
CA LYS A 141 -38.26 -7.85 -3.57
C LYS A 141 -37.29 -8.99 -3.88
N GLY A 142 -36.72 -9.05 -5.07
CA GLY A 142 -35.80 -10.11 -5.51
C GLY A 142 -34.33 -9.77 -5.28
N GLU A 143 -33.46 -10.68 -5.69
CA GLU A 143 -32.01 -10.43 -5.71
C GLU A 143 -31.67 -9.36 -6.73
N LEU A 144 -30.66 -8.54 -6.39
CA LEU A 144 -30.14 -7.47 -7.21
C LEU A 144 -28.61 -7.51 -7.19
N ILE A 145 -28.00 -7.53 -8.36
CA ILE A 145 -26.56 -7.46 -8.55
C ILE A 145 -26.25 -6.10 -9.17
N LYS A 146 -25.42 -5.29 -8.48
CA LYS A 146 -24.91 -4.02 -8.97
C LYS A 146 -23.42 -4.14 -9.24
N ILE A 147 -23.01 -3.75 -10.44
CA ILE A 147 -21.60 -3.76 -10.89
C ILE A 147 -21.27 -2.33 -11.29
N ILE A 148 -20.40 -1.69 -10.52
CA ILE A 148 -20.08 -0.26 -10.67
C ILE A 148 -18.61 -0.13 -11.04
N PHE A 149 -18.31 0.42 -12.20
CA PHE A 149 -16.97 0.87 -12.54
C PHE A 149 -16.74 2.25 -11.93
N GLN A 150 -15.75 2.37 -11.05
CA GLN A 150 -15.55 3.54 -10.19
C GLN A 150 -15.13 4.81 -10.95
N ALA A 151 -15.43 5.95 -10.34
CA ALA A 151 -14.91 7.29 -10.68
C ALA A 151 -14.64 8.08 -9.39
N PRO A 152 -13.99 9.25 -9.43
CA PRO A 152 -13.91 10.12 -8.27
C PRO A 152 -15.30 10.47 -7.74
N LYS A 153 -15.48 10.42 -6.42
CA LYS A 153 -16.74 10.85 -5.82
C LYS A 153 -16.88 12.37 -5.91
N TYR A 154 -18.07 12.80 -6.29
CA TYR A 154 -18.48 14.20 -6.23
C TYR A 154 -19.96 14.30 -5.90
N GLU A 155 -20.38 15.50 -5.52
CA GLU A 155 -21.75 15.79 -5.11
C GLU A 155 -22.29 17.01 -5.87
N VAL A 156 -23.57 16.99 -6.23
CA VAL A 156 -24.26 18.07 -6.91
C VAL A 156 -25.55 18.42 -6.16
N GLN A 157 -25.78 19.71 -5.95
CA GLN A 157 -27.02 20.22 -5.39
C GLN A 157 -28.04 20.46 -6.51
N TYR A 158 -29.22 19.88 -6.36
CA TYR A 158 -30.32 20.03 -7.32
C TYR A 158 -31.44 20.91 -6.77
N SER A 159 -32.02 21.65 -7.68
CA SER A 159 -33.20 22.50 -7.43
C SER A 159 -34.35 22.14 -8.35
N GLY A 160 -35.56 22.31 -7.89
CA GLY A 160 -36.75 22.06 -8.67
C GLY A 160 -37.78 23.19 -8.56
N ILE A 161 -38.65 23.25 -9.57
CA ILE A 161 -39.79 24.17 -9.59
C ILE A 161 -41.01 23.43 -9.06
N ARG A 162 -41.58 23.89 -7.95
CA ARG A 162 -42.80 23.32 -7.40
C ARG A 162 -44.04 23.71 -8.22
N MET A 163 -45.16 23.01 -8.00
CA MET A 163 -46.48 23.36 -8.57
C MET A 163 -46.91 24.79 -8.27
N SER A 164 -46.46 25.35 -7.13
CA SER A 164 -46.63 26.77 -6.75
C SER A 164 -45.71 27.76 -7.50
N ASN A 165 -44.94 27.29 -8.47
CA ASN A 165 -43.93 28.03 -9.22
C ASN A 165 -42.76 28.58 -8.38
N ASN A 166 -42.55 28.12 -7.14
CA ASN A 166 -41.40 28.48 -6.33
C ASN A 166 -40.24 27.53 -6.53
N ILE A 167 -38.98 28.03 -6.45
CA ILE A 167 -37.78 27.21 -6.47
C ILE A 167 -37.53 26.66 -5.06
N HIS A 168 -37.27 25.38 -4.97
CA HIS A 168 -36.82 24.73 -3.73
C HIS A 168 -35.64 23.80 -4.02
N SER A 169 -34.78 23.64 -3.04
CA SER A 169 -33.76 22.58 -3.08
C SER A 169 -34.45 21.23 -3.04
N ILE A 170 -34.07 20.35 -3.95
CA ILE A 170 -34.47 18.93 -3.94
C ILE A 170 -33.55 18.14 -3.00
N GLY A 171 -32.23 18.38 -3.09
CA GLY A 171 -31.24 17.72 -2.29
C GLY A 171 -29.84 17.82 -2.88
N VAL A 172 -28.88 17.29 -2.14
CA VAL A 172 -27.52 17.07 -2.59
C VAL A 172 -27.35 15.58 -2.80
N PHE A 173 -26.94 15.18 -3.99
CA PHE A 173 -26.75 13.77 -4.35
C PHE A 173 -25.34 13.56 -4.89
N SER A 174 -24.80 12.36 -4.66
CA SER A 174 -23.49 11.96 -5.18
C SER A 174 -23.62 10.98 -6.36
N ASN A 175 -22.58 10.88 -7.16
CA ASN A 175 -22.51 9.86 -8.21
C ASN A 175 -22.44 8.41 -7.63
N TYR A 176 -22.27 8.24 -6.31
CA TYR A 176 -22.38 6.97 -5.59
C TYR A 176 -23.73 6.78 -4.87
N GLN A 177 -24.71 7.65 -5.13
CA GLN A 177 -26.02 7.62 -4.46
C GLN A 177 -26.77 6.30 -4.59
N ASN A 178 -26.52 5.55 -5.66
CA ASN A 178 -27.17 4.27 -5.97
C ASN A 178 -26.68 3.09 -5.09
N ILE A 179 -25.60 3.23 -4.35
CA ILE A 179 -25.01 2.18 -3.51
C ILE A 179 -24.78 2.67 -2.08
N VAL A 180 -24.41 1.75 -1.18
CA VAL A 180 -23.94 2.13 0.17
C VAL A 180 -22.57 2.79 0.02
N ASP A 181 -22.44 3.97 0.58
CA ASP A 181 -21.26 4.81 0.40
C ASP A 181 -20.15 4.43 1.41
N PHE A 182 -19.08 3.85 0.91
CA PHE A 182 -17.85 3.56 1.65
C PHE A 182 -16.66 4.37 1.12
N THR A 183 -16.90 5.43 0.36
CA THR A 183 -15.83 6.26 -0.21
C THR A 183 -15.00 6.94 0.88
N GLN A 184 -13.67 6.93 0.74
CA GLN A 184 -12.74 7.52 1.69
C GLN A 184 -12.12 8.81 1.13
N LYS A 185 -11.34 8.68 0.07
CA LYS A 185 -10.71 9.83 -0.62
C LYS A 185 -10.59 9.57 -2.11
N SER A 186 -10.69 10.62 -2.91
CA SER A 186 -10.35 10.56 -4.33
C SER A 186 -8.84 10.52 -4.48
N LEU A 187 -8.34 9.43 -5.04
CA LEU A 187 -6.92 9.17 -5.26
C LEU A 187 -6.77 8.33 -6.51
N SER A 188 -6.06 8.86 -7.51
CA SER A 188 -5.86 8.17 -8.78
C SER A 188 -4.51 7.44 -8.82
N GLY A 189 -4.49 6.27 -9.46
CA GLY A 189 -3.29 5.48 -9.66
C GLY A 189 -3.54 4.25 -10.53
N ASP A 190 -2.43 3.58 -10.86
CA ASP A 190 -2.39 2.39 -11.72
C ASP A 190 -1.70 1.18 -11.05
N ARG A 191 -1.16 1.36 -9.85
CA ARG A 191 -0.50 0.29 -9.11
C ARG A 191 -1.44 -0.35 -8.13
N VAL A 192 -1.77 -1.61 -8.40
CA VAL A 192 -2.74 -2.38 -7.64
C VAL A 192 -2.13 -3.66 -7.09
N LYS A 193 -2.67 -4.14 -5.97
CA LYS A 193 -2.30 -5.41 -5.33
C LYS A 193 -3.55 -6.24 -5.10
N LEU A 194 -3.49 -7.52 -5.41
CA LEU A 194 -4.55 -8.48 -5.11
C LEU A 194 -4.67 -8.69 -3.61
N VAL A 195 -5.89 -8.84 -3.11
CA VAL A 195 -6.14 -9.31 -1.74
C VAL A 195 -6.16 -10.83 -1.76
N ASN A 196 -5.01 -11.45 -1.54
CA ASN A 196 -4.80 -12.90 -1.66
C ASN A 196 -5.68 -13.74 -0.72
N LYS A 197 -6.22 -13.15 0.34
CA LYS A 197 -7.16 -13.80 1.26
C LYS A 197 -8.44 -14.27 0.57
N TYR A 198 -8.83 -13.63 -0.54
CA TYR A 198 -10.10 -13.89 -1.20
C TYR A 198 -9.88 -14.37 -2.64
N ARG A 199 -10.25 -15.63 -2.89
CA ARG A 199 -10.17 -16.26 -4.22
C ARG A 199 -10.84 -15.44 -5.34
N LEU A 200 -11.88 -14.67 -5.00
CA LEU A 200 -12.57 -13.82 -5.97
C LEU A 200 -11.64 -12.73 -6.53
N SER A 201 -10.76 -12.19 -5.72
CA SER A 201 -9.75 -11.22 -6.15
C SER A 201 -8.85 -11.82 -7.25
N GLU A 202 -8.32 -13.01 -7.01
CA GLU A 202 -7.46 -13.72 -7.97
C GLU A 202 -8.22 -14.06 -9.26
N ILE A 203 -9.44 -14.61 -9.14
CA ILE A 203 -10.27 -14.98 -10.29
C ILE A 203 -10.54 -13.78 -11.21
N LEU A 204 -10.84 -12.63 -10.63
CA LEU A 204 -11.21 -11.45 -11.40
C LEU A 204 -9.99 -10.74 -12.01
N PHE A 205 -8.91 -10.61 -11.26
CA PHE A 205 -7.88 -9.63 -11.59
C PHE A 205 -6.51 -10.21 -11.91
N SER A 206 -6.25 -11.50 -11.65
CA SER A 206 -4.94 -12.10 -11.93
C SER A 206 -4.54 -11.91 -13.41
N GLY A 207 -3.34 -11.32 -13.61
CA GLY A 207 -2.81 -11.00 -14.94
C GLY A 207 -3.42 -9.76 -15.60
N LEU A 208 -4.30 -9.01 -14.91
CA LEU A 208 -4.84 -7.74 -15.37
C LEU A 208 -4.28 -6.53 -14.60
N GLU A 209 -3.45 -6.73 -13.59
CA GLU A 209 -3.03 -5.72 -12.62
C GLU A 209 -2.46 -4.46 -13.29
N ASN A 210 -1.68 -4.63 -14.34
CA ASN A 210 -1.05 -3.54 -15.09
C ASN A 210 -2.00 -2.80 -16.05
N GLN A 211 -3.25 -3.25 -16.19
CA GLN A 211 -4.27 -2.66 -17.06
C GLN A 211 -5.34 -1.91 -16.24
N LEU A 212 -5.27 -2.02 -14.91
CA LEU A 212 -6.26 -1.44 -14.02
C LEU A 212 -5.85 -0.04 -13.61
N THR A 213 -6.84 0.86 -13.56
CA THR A 213 -6.68 2.20 -12.99
C THR A 213 -7.78 2.47 -11.97
N TYR A 214 -7.46 3.24 -10.94
CA TYR A 214 -8.42 3.63 -9.92
C TYR A 214 -8.38 5.14 -9.71
N SER A 215 -9.49 5.70 -9.22
CA SER A 215 -9.63 7.13 -8.95
C SER A 215 -10.33 7.42 -7.61
N GLN A 216 -10.74 6.37 -6.90
CA GLN A 216 -11.41 6.44 -5.61
C GLN A 216 -10.89 5.33 -4.68
N THR A 217 -10.72 5.64 -3.39
CA THR A 217 -10.43 4.67 -2.35
C THR A 217 -11.61 4.53 -1.39
N PHE A 218 -11.67 3.39 -0.71
CA PHE A 218 -12.78 3.01 0.16
C PHE A 218 -12.27 2.59 1.54
N PHE A 219 -13.08 2.80 2.58
CA PHE A 219 -12.79 2.29 3.91
C PHE A 219 -13.51 0.96 4.16
N HIS A 220 -12.96 0.12 5.02
CA HIS A 220 -13.61 -1.09 5.47
C HIS A 220 -14.63 -0.75 6.56
N PRO A 221 -15.94 -0.99 6.36
CA PRO A 221 -16.94 -0.74 7.39
C PRO A 221 -16.77 -1.68 8.58
N SER A 222 -17.10 -1.18 9.77
CA SER A 222 -17.08 -1.95 11.01
C SER A 222 -18.49 -2.14 11.56
N ILE A 223 -18.72 -3.24 12.23
CA ILE A 223 -19.96 -3.55 12.97
C ILE A 223 -19.66 -3.67 14.46
N PRO A 224 -20.64 -3.37 15.35
CA PRO A 224 -20.49 -3.60 16.78
C PRO A 224 -20.24 -5.09 17.08
N LYS A 225 -19.24 -5.37 17.90
CA LYS A 225 -19.03 -6.72 18.44
C LYS A 225 -20.06 -7.01 19.52
N ASN A 226 -20.67 -8.21 19.48
CA ASN A 226 -21.78 -8.60 20.34
C ASN A 226 -21.70 -8.05 21.78
N GLY A 227 -22.52 -7.01 22.09
CA GLY A 227 -22.72 -6.47 23.43
C GLY A 227 -21.57 -5.58 23.97
N SER A 228 -20.58 -5.23 23.16
CA SER A 228 -19.44 -4.36 23.52
C SER A 228 -19.48 -3.05 22.71
N TYR A 229 -18.79 -2.02 23.23
CA TYR A 229 -18.44 -0.80 22.46
C TYR A 229 -17.35 -1.05 21.40
N ASP A 230 -16.71 -2.24 21.44
CA ASP A 230 -15.70 -2.62 20.46
C ASP A 230 -16.36 -2.90 19.10
N THR A 231 -15.64 -2.60 18.04
CA THR A 231 -16.09 -2.86 16.67
C THR A 231 -15.20 -3.91 16.01
N GLU A 232 -15.79 -4.67 15.09
CA GLU A 232 -15.06 -5.62 14.24
C GLU A 232 -15.34 -5.33 12.76
N PRO A 233 -14.44 -5.72 11.85
CA PRO A 233 -14.66 -5.55 10.42
C PRO A 233 -15.95 -6.23 9.97
N ASN A 234 -16.75 -5.55 9.14
CA ASN A 234 -18.00 -6.12 8.62
C ASN A 234 -17.70 -7.30 7.69
N PRO A 235 -18.15 -8.54 8.03
CA PRO A 235 -17.87 -9.73 7.21
C PRO A 235 -18.58 -9.74 5.85
N HIS A 236 -19.58 -8.87 5.66
CA HIS A 236 -20.27 -8.71 4.37
C HIS A 236 -19.55 -7.78 3.40
N PHE A 237 -18.44 -7.18 3.82
CA PHE A 237 -17.58 -6.35 2.98
C PHE A 237 -16.28 -7.10 2.68
N ILE A 238 -16.05 -7.39 1.40
CA ILE A 238 -14.90 -8.17 0.93
C ILE A 238 -14.03 -7.26 0.06
N PRO A 239 -12.87 -6.80 0.54
CA PRO A 239 -11.94 -6.07 -0.29
C PRO A 239 -11.31 -7.00 -1.33
N LEU A 240 -11.23 -6.52 -2.58
CA LEU A 240 -10.69 -7.29 -3.70
C LEU A 240 -9.31 -6.80 -4.14
N LEU A 241 -9.10 -5.47 -4.15
CA LEU A 241 -7.85 -4.84 -4.55
C LEU A 241 -7.44 -3.75 -3.56
N LEU A 242 -6.14 -3.61 -3.37
CA LEU A 242 -5.51 -2.53 -2.61
C LEU A 242 -4.57 -1.73 -3.51
N ASN A 243 -4.31 -0.48 -3.16
CA ASN A 243 -3.20 0.29 -3.72
C ASN A 243 -1.88 -0.03 -3.00
N GLU A 244 -0.78 0.64 -3.37
CA GLU A 244 0.53 0.45 -2.72
C GLU A 244 0.53 0.85 -1.23
N GLN A 245 -0.31 1.80 -0.85
CA GLN A 245 -0.45 2.29 0.53
C GLN A 245 -1.33 1.39 1.40
N GLY A 246 -2.01 0.40 0.80
CA GLY A 246 -2.94 -0.49 1.49
C GLY A 246 -4.38 0.03 1.56
N ASP A 247 -4.72 1.13 0.87
CA ASP A 247 -6.10 1.61 0.77
C ASP A 247 -6.90 0.69 -0.17
N ILE A 248 -8.15 0.41 0.16
CA ILE A 248 -9.04 -0.43 -0.65
C ILE A 248 -9.47 0.34 -1.89
N ILE A 249 -9.33 -0.27 -3.08
CA ILE A 249 -9.71 0.31 -4.37
C ILE A 249 -10.79 -0.49 -5.11
N SER A 250 -11.12 -1.68 -4.64
CA SER A 250 -12.19 -2.52 -5.19
C SER A 250 -12.74 -3.43 -4.10
N TYR A 251 -14.04 -3.67 -4.12
CA TYR A 251 -14.69 -4.49 -3.11
C TYR A 251 -15.99 -5.13 -3.61
N VAL A 252 -16.46 -6.14 -2.88
CA VAL A 252 -17.85 -6.64 -2.93
C VAL A 252 -18.50 -6.37 -1.58
N TYR A 253 -19.72 -5.88 -1.62
CA TYR A 253 -20.54 -5.69 -0.44
C TYR A 253 -21.90 -6.37 -0.61
N PHE A 254 -22.29 -7.11 0.40
CA PHE A 254 -23.59 -7.79 0.43
C PHE A 254 -24.45 -7.24 1.56
N GLU A 255 -25.63 -6.75 1.22
CA GLU A 255 -26.64 -6.32 2.18
C GLU A 255 -28.03 -6.77 1.75
N LYS A 256 -28.75 -7.46 2.66
CA LYS A 256 -30.07 -8.02 2.37
C LYS A 256 -30.03 -8.97 1.17
N LYS A 257 -30.56 -8.56 0.01
CA LYS A 257 -30.57 -9.32 -1.25
C LYS A 257 -29.82 -8.58 -2.36
N THR A 258 -29.02 -7.59 -2.01
CA THR A 258 -28.26 -6.80 -2.97
C THR A 258 -26.76 -7.09 -2.85
N TYR A 259 -26.15 -7.44 -3.98
CA TYR A 259 -24.71 -7.65 -4.11
C TYR A 259 -24.14 -6.50 -4.93
N THR A 260 -23.24 -5.73 -4.34
CA THR A 260 -22.60 -4.59 -4.98
C THR A 260 -21.14 -4.88 -5.23
N PHE A 261 -20.73 -4.90 -6.49
CA PHE A 261 -19.35 -5.00 -6.95
C PHE A 261 -18.89 -3.61 -7.35
N VAL A 262 -17.88 -3.07 -6.69
CA VAL A 262 -17.21 -1.84 -7.12
C VAL A 262 -15.85 -2.22 -7.68
N LEU A 263 -15.68 -1.95 -8.98
CA LEU A 263 -14.56 -2.38 -9.78
C LEU A 263 -13.70 -1.18 -10.22
N PRO A 264 -12.39 -1.35 -10.41
CA PRO A 264 -11.54 -0.33 -11.01
C PRO A 264 -11.88 -0.13 -12.49
N GLN A 265 -11.38 0.94 -13.09
CA GLN A 265 -11.44 1.14 -14.52
C GLN A 265 -10.45 0.23 -15.25
N ILE A 266 -10.85 -0.25 -16.40
CA ILE A 266 -10.04 -1.03 -17.34
C ILE A 266 -10.49 -0.68 -18.76
N GLU A 267 -9.58 -0.59 -19.72
CA GLU A 267 -9.91 -0.25 -21.11
C GLU A 267 -10.88 -1.29 -21.71
N ASN A 268 -10.54 -2.57 -21.61
CA ASN A 268 -11.41 -3.66 -22.06
C ASN A 268 -12.27 -4.22 -20.91
N LYS A 269 -13.41 -3.61 -20.66
CA LYS A 269 -14.35 -4.02 -19.60
C LYS A 269 -14.95 -5.42 -19.82
N VAL A 270 -15.05 -5.86 -21.09
CA VAL A 270 -15.60 -7.18 -21.42
C VAL A 270 -14.81 -8.30 -20.77
N VAL A 271 -13.47 -8.22 -20.77
CA VAL A 271 -12.60 -9.26 -20.14
C VAL A 271 -12.91 -9.43 -18.65
N LEU A 272 -13.09 -8.33 -17.95
CA LEU A 272 -13.39 -8.37 -16.50
C LEU A 272 -14.82 -8.85 -16.25
N LEU A 273 -15.78 -8.40 -17.05
CA LEU A 273 -17.16 -8.85 -16.96
C LEU A 273 -17.32 -10.32 -17.32
N GLU A 274 -16.65 -10.82 -18.36
CA GLU A 274 -16.65 -12.24 -18.73
C GLU A 274 -16.16 -13.11 -17.55
N ARG A 275 -15.04 -12.73 -16.91
CA ARG A 275 -14.55 -13.41 -15.71
C ARG A 275 -15.57 -13.38 -14.57
N LEU A 276 -16.18 -12.21 -14.30
CA LEU A 276 -17.16 -12.04 -13.24
C LEU A 276 -18.40 -12.89 -13.50
N PHE A 277 -18.99 -12.83 -14.70
CA PHE A 277 -20.18 -13.60 -15.05
C PHE A 277 -19.90 -15.10 -15.01
N THR A 278 -18.87 -15.58 -15.73
CA THR A 278 -18.58 -17.02 -15.88
C THR A 278 -18.11 -17.68 -14.59
N ASN A 279 -17.20 -17.03 -13.85
CA ASN A 279 -16.57 -17.66 -12.70
C ASN A 279 -17.24 -17.33 -11.36
N CYS A 280 -18.08 -16.29 -11.31
CA CYS A 280 -18.75 -15.88 -10.10
C CYS A 280 -20.28 -15.89 -10.23
N LEU A 281 -20.86 -15.07 -11.12
CA LEU A 281 -22.30 -14.85 -11.11
C LEU A 281 -23.10 -16.09 -11.54
N TYR A 282 -22.74 -16.74 -12.65
CA TYR A 282 -23.45 -17.95 -13.11
C TYR A 282 -23.37 -19.09 -12.09
N ARG A 283 -22.26 -19.20 -11.36
CA ARG A 283 -22.07 -20.26 -10.35
C ARG A 283 -22.84 -20.03 -9.07
N ASN A 284 -22.91 -18.79 -8.60
CA ASN A 284 -23.49 -18.47 -7.30
C ASN A 284 -24.96 -18.04 -7.37
N PHE A 285 -25.46 -17.62 -8.53
CA PHE A 285 -26.81 -17.11 -8.75
C PHE A 285 -27.55 -17.87 -9.84
N SER A 286 -27.52 -19.22 -9.77
CA SER A 286 -28.09 -20.08 -10.80
C SER A 286 -29.59 -19.83 -11.08
N GLU A 287 -30.35 -19.36 -10.08
CA GLU A 287 -31.76 -19.00 -10.24
C GLU A 287 -31.96 -17.73 -11.09
N LEU A 288 -31.01 -16.80 -11.04
CA LEU A 288 -31.01 -15.61 -11.88
C LEU A 288 -30.55 -15.91 -13.31
N PHE A 289 -29.73 -16.94 -13.54
CA PHE A 289 -29.13 -17.24 -14.84
C PHE A 289 -29.49 -18.65 -15.36
N PRO A 290 -30.78 -18.98 -15.52
CA PRO A 290 -31.20 -20.35 -15.80
C PRO A 290 -30.73 -20.85 -17.19
N LEU A 291 -30.51 -19.96 -18.17
CA LEU A 291 -30.03 -20.36 -19.49
C LEU A 291 -28.53 -20.67 -19.51
N GLN A 292 -27.73 -19.88 -18.76
CA GLN A 292 -26.29 -20.03 -18.68
C GLN A 292 -25.89 -21.19 -17.76
N THR A 293 -26.80 -21.57 -16.85
CA THR A 293 -26.55 -22.63 -15.86
C THR A 293 -27.19 -23.97 -16.22
N LYS A 294 -27.77 -24.11 -17.42
CA LYS A 294 -28.56 -25.27 -17.89
C LYS A 294 -27.76 -26.54 -17.72
N ASN A 295 -26.84 -26.90 -17.32
CA ASN A 295 -26.15 -28.16 -16.99
C ASN A 295 -25.08 -28.02 -15.92
N THR A 296 -25.08 -26.91 -15.15
CA THR A 296 -24.10 -26.71 -14.06
C THR A 296 -24.27 -27.72 -12.94
N TRP A 297 -25.44 -28.42 -12.87
CA TRP A 297 -25.62 -29.52 -11.94
C TRP A 297 -24.65 -30.69 -12.18
N LEU A 298 -24.12 -30.84 -13.43
CA LEU A 298 -23.11 -31.85 -13.74
C LEU A 298 -21.81 -31.67 -12.93
N THR A 299 -21.50 -30.45 -12.51
CA THR A 299 -20.31 -30.14 -11.67
C THR A 299 -20.60 -30.21 -10.18
N LYS A 300 -21.83 -30.61 -9.76
CA LYS A 300 -22.11 -30.85 -8.34
C LYS A 300 -21.46 -32.15 -7.88
N LYS A 301 -20.99 -32.18 -6.64
CA LYS A 301 -20.27 -33.33 -6.05
C LYS A 301 -21.01 -34.66 -6.22
N GLU A 302 -22.36 -34.63 -6.25
CA GLU A 302 -23.22 -35.81 -6.41
C GLU A 302 -23.14 -36.43 -7.80
N TYR A 303 -22.74 -35.67 -8.82
CA TYR A 303 -22.68 -36.08 -10.23
C TYR A 303 -21.25 -36.07 -10.79
N GLU A 304 -20.28 -35.61 -10.00
CA GLU A 304 -18.89 -35.49 -10.42
C GLU A 304 -18.17 -36.84 -10.34
N LEU A 305 -17.18 -37.04 -11.20
CA LEU A 305 -16.38 -38.26 -11.18
C LEU A 305 -15.55 -38.35 -9.89
N PRO A 306 -15.47 -39.55 -9.26
CA PRO A 306 -14.74 -39.69 -7.99
C PRO A 306 -13.30 -39.18 -8.03
N GLU A 307 -12.59 -39.38 -9.13
CA GLU A 307 -11.21 -38.90 -9.34
C GLU A 307 -11.14 -37.37 -9.35
N ILE A 308 -12.13 -36.69 -9.93
CA ILE A 308 -12.21 -35.22 -9.96
C ILE A 308 -12.52 -34.69 -8.55
N VAL A 309 -13.43 -35.35 -7.82
CA VAL A 309 -13.76 -34.98 -6.44
C VAL A 309 -12.50 -35.06 -5.57
N GLN A 310 -11.73 -36.15 -5.67
CA GLN A 310 -10.48 -36.32 -4.93
C GLN A 310 -9.46 -35.23 -5.26
N LEU A 311 -9.24 -34.95 -6.55
CA LEU A 311 -8.33 -33.88 -6.98
C LEU A 311 -8.77 -32.49 -6.51
N CYS A 312 -10.08 -32.24 -6.43
CA CYS A 312 -10.61 -30.99 -5.89
C CYS A 312 -10.38 -30.87 -4.36
N GLU A 313 -10.50 -31.98 -3.62
CA GLU A 313 -10.20 -32.03 -2.18
C GLU A 313 -8.72 -31.82 -1.93
N GLU A 314 -7.83 -32.54 -2.64
CA GLU A 314 -6.37 -32.35 -2.55
C GLU A 314 -5.94 -30.91 -2.89
N LYS A 315 -6.57 -30.31 -3.89
CA LYS A 315 -6.32 -28.90 -4.26
C LYS A 315 -6.74 -27.93 -3.15
N GLU A 316 -7.86 -28.17 -2.49
CA GLU A 316 -8.33 -27.32 -1.39
C GLU A 316 -7.46 -27.48 -0.14
N GLU A 317 -7.03 -28.70 0.17
CA GLU A 317 -6.06 -28.95 1.26
C GLU A 317 -4.72 -28.28 1.02
N ALA A 318 -4.18 -28.40 -0.19
CA ALA A 318 -2.92 -27.74 -0.58
C ALA A 318 -3.03 -26.21 -0.45
N ARG A 319 -4.17 -25.66 -0.80
CA ARG A 319 -4.46 -24.24 -0.65
C ARG A 319 -4.51 -23.80 0.82
N GLN A 320 -5.21 -24.53 1.68
CA GLN A 320 -5.28 -24.24 3.11
C GLN A 320 -3.89 -24.27 3.76
N ILE A 321 -3.06 -25.25 3.39
CA ILE A 321 -1.67 -25.34 3.85
C ILE A 321 -0.88 -24.09 3.41
N TYR A 322 -1.05 -23.67 2.15
CA TYR A 322 -0.40 -22.47 1.63
C TYR A 322 -0.83 -21.20 2.37
N GLU A 323 -2.15 -20.99 2.55
CA GLU A 323 -2.70 -19.83 3.26
C GLU A 323 -2.22 -19.77 4.72
N ASN A 324 -2.24 -20.88 5.43
CA ASN A 324 -1.72 -20.99 6.81
C ASN A 324 -0.20 -20.68 6.86
N THR A 325 0.54 -21.15 5.86
CA THR A 325 1.99 -20.91 5.78
C THR A 325 2.28 -19.42 5.59
N ILE A 326 1.55 -18.74 4.71
CA ILE A 326 1.67 -17.29 4.49
C ILE A 326 1.33 -16.53 5.77
N GLU A 327 0.21 -16.85 6.42
CA GLU A 327 -0.19 -16.18 7.67
C GLU A 327 0.87 -16.33 8.78
N GLN A 328 1.46 -17.52 8.91
CA GLN A 328 2.57 -17.75 9.86
C GLN A 328 3.80 -16.91 9.53
N LYS A 329 4.16 -16.81 8.23
CA LYS A 329 5.30 -15.98 7.80
C LYS A 329 5.04 -14.50 8.05
N ASP A 330 3.83 -14.02 7.78
CA ASP A 330 3.46 -12.62 8.03
C ASP A 330 3.48 -12.28 9.53
N LYS A 331 3.01 -13.18 10.39
CA LYS A 331 3.14 -13.05 11.85
C LYS A 331 4.61 -12.97 12.27
N SER A 332 5.44 -13.87 11.76
CA SER A 332 6.88 -13.88 12.07
C SER A 332 7.58 -12.60 11.60
N ILE A 333 7.23 -12.10 10.41
CA ILE A 333 7.74 -10.81 9.89
C ILE A 333 7.33 -9.65 10.81
N ALA A 334 6.06 -9.63 11.24
CA ALA A 334 5.57 -8.58 12.14
C ALA A 334 6.28 -8.61 13.50
N GLU A 335 6.51 -9.80 14.07
CA GLU A 335 7.24 -9.99 15.32
C GLU A 335 8.70 -9.53 15.21
N ILE A 336 9.40 -9.90 14.13
CA ILE A 336 10.78 -9.47 13.89
C ILE A 336 10.83 -7.95 13.72
N ARG A 337 9.92 -7.35 12.94
CA ARG A 337 9.84 -5.89 12.80
C ARG A 337 9.59 -5.19 14.13
N LYS A 338 8.70 -5.73 14.95
CA LYS A 338 8.43 -5.19 16.30
C LYS A 338 9.67 -5.29 17.19
N LYS A 339 10.34 -6.44 17.21
CA LYS A 339 11.55 -6.68 18.02
C LYS A 339 12.69 -5.72 17.68
N TYR A 340 12.90 -5.45 16.40
CA TYR A 340 14.00 -4.62 15.90
C TYR A 340 13.55 -3.22 15.45
N ASN A 341 12.37 -2.78 15.89
CA ASN A 341 11.85 -1.45 15.53
C ASN A 341 12.78 -0.31 15.92
N PHE A 342 13.53 -0.46 17.03
CA PHE A 342 14.50 0.53 17.49
C PHE A 342 15.54 0.89 16.43
N LEU A 343 15.94 -0.06 15.53
CA LEU A 343 16.87 0.22 14.44
C LEU A 343 16.32 1.23 13.43
N TYR A 344 15.04 1.11 13.10
CA TYR A 344 14.38 2.05 12.18
C TYR A 344 14.06 3.37 12.86
N ALA A 345 13.61 3.31 14.11
CA ALA A 345 13.27 4.47 14.91
C ALA A 345 14.48 5.39 15.17
N MET A 346 15.68 4.83 15.38
CA MET A 346 16.92 5.62 15.45
C MET A 346 17.18 6.48 14.21
N LEU A 347 16.63 6.12 13.04
CA LEU A 347 16.82 6.86 11.79
C LEU A 347 15.76 7.94 11.55
N THR A 348 14.61 7.89 12.25
CA THR A 348 13.45 8.74 11.98
C THR A 348 13.04 9.62 13.16
N GLU A 349 13.27 9.17 14.39
CA GLU A 349 12.79 9.80 15.59
C GLU A 349 13.69 10.93 16.10
N THR A 350 13.20 11.64 17.13
CA THR A 350 13.88 12.73 17.86
C THR A 350 13.42 12.77 19.32
N GLY A 351 14.10 13.53 20.17
CA GLY A 351 13.76 13.67 21.60
C GLY A 351 13.76 12.32 22.31
N ASP A 352 12.92 12.17 23.33
CA ASP A 352 12.83 10.99 24.21
C ASP A 352 12.64 9.68 23.44
N SER A 353 11.87 9.71 22.33
CA SER A 353 11.71 8.56 21.47
C SER A 353 13.04 8.09 20.87
N LEU A 354 13.88 9.01 20.38
CA LEU A 354 15.21 8.69 19.86
C LEU A 354 16.13 8.17 20.97
N VAL A 355 16.15 8.82 22.14
CA VAL A 355 16.94 8.41 23.30
C VAL A 355 16.62 6.99 23.72
N ASN A 356 15.31 6.66 23.84
CA ASN A 356 14.86 5.31 24.19
C ASN A 356 15.26 4.24 23.16
N ASN A 357 15.25 4.57 21.86
CA ASN A 357 15.67 3.64 20.81
C ASN A 357 17.19 3.45 20.77
N VAL A 358 17.98 4.49 21.06
CA VAL A 358 19.44 4.37 21.24
C VAL A 358 19.76 3.54 22.49
N LYS A 359 19.03 3.72 23.59
CA LYS A 359 19.14 2.87 24.79
C LYS A 359 18.95 1.38 24.42
N GLN A 360 17.88 1.03 23.74
CA GLN A 360 17.62 -0.34 23.30
C GLN A 360 18.74 -0.89 22.38
N TYR A 361 19.31 -0.05 21.52
CA TYR A 361 20.44 -0.42 20.69
C TYR A 361 21.69 -0.73 21.53
N LEU A 362 22.02 0.09 22.54
CA LEU A 362 23.17 -0.12 23.41
C LEU A 362 22.99 -1.39 24.27
N GLU A 363 21.79 -1.64 24.76
CA GLU A 363 21.43 -2.89 25.45
C GLU A 363 21.59 -4.10 24.52
N TRP A 364 21.10 -4.01 23.27
CA TRP A 364 21.32 -5.05 22.26
C TRP A 364 22.82 -5.27 21.97
N LEU A 365 23.61 -4.19 21.95
CA LEU A 365 25.06 -4.26 21.74
C LEU A 365 25.77 -4.96 22.91
N GLY A 366 25.09 -5.11 24.05
CA GLY A 366 25.57 -5.84 25.23
C GLY A 366 26.15 -4.94 26.31
N PHE A 367 25.70 -3.70 26.42
CA PHE A 367 25.90 -2.91 27.64
C PHE A 367 24.83 -3.27 28.66
N ASP A 368 25.24 -3.50 29.90
CA ASP A 368 24.33 -3.74 31.00
C ASP A 368 23.90 -2.41 31.65
N ASN A 369 22.66 -2.34 32.15
CA ASN A 369 22.16 -1.21 32.95
C ASN A 369 22.30 0.18 32.30
N VAL A 370 21.84 0.31 31.04
CA VAL A 370 21.73 1.61 30.37
C VAL A 370 20.60 2.41 31.01
N GLN A 371 20.92 3.48 31.72
CA GLN A 371 19.95 4.30 32.45
C GLN A 371 19.59 5.56 31.67
N SER A 372 18.31 5.92 31.64
CA SER A 372 17.84 7.22 31.14
C SER A 372 17.78 8.21 32.28
N MET A 373 18.35 9.39 32.08
CA MET A 373 18.45 10.41 33.14
C MET A 373 17.25 11.36 33.14
N ASP A 374 16.49 11.45 32.05
CA ASP A 374 15.28 12.31 31.95
C ASP A 374 14.16 11.90 32.92
N GLU A 375 14.14 10.64 33.35
CA GLU A 375 13.16 10.14 34.33
C GLU A 375 13.45 10.60 35.79
N GLU A 376 14.63 11.15 36.06
CA GLU A 376 15.09 11.50 37.43
C GLU A 376 15.20 13.01 37.71
N VAL A 377 15.01 13.89 36.67
CA VAL A 377 15.23 15.35 36.84
C VAL A 377 14.06 16.00 37.56
N LYS A 378 14.34 16.63 38.70
CA LYS A 378 13.40 17.51 39.41
C LYS A 378 13.43 18.92 38.84
N GLU A 379 12.28 19.60 38.85
CA GLU A 379 12.12 20.98 38.39
C GLU A 379 13.13 21.92 39.07
N GLY A 380 14.10 22.48 38.31
CA GLY A 380 15.14 23.39 38.80
C GLY A 380 16.56 22.82 38.84
N GLU A 381 16.78 21.58 38.45
CA GLU A 381 18.12 21.00 38.35
C GLU A 381 18.80 21.32 37.00
N ASP A 382 20.14 21.32 36.98
CA ASP A 382 20.94 21.57 35.78
C ASP A 382 20.75 20.45 34.73
N PHE A 383 20.90 20.80 33.43
CA PHE A 383 20.87 19.85 32.32
C PHE A 383 21.77 18.64 32.60
N GLN A 384 21.18 17.44 32.45
CA GLN A 384 21.87 16.16 32.57
C GLN A 384 22.08 15.57 31.17
N GLU A 385 22.91 14.55 31.07
CA GLU A 385 23.04 13.68 29.90
C GLU A 385 21.77 12.86 29.66
N ASP A 386 21.53 12.46 28.41
CA ASP A 386 20.35 11.66 28.09
C ASP A 386 20.45 10.21 28.65
N LEU A 387 21.64 9.59 28.56
CA LEU A 387 21.87 8.20 29.03
C LEU A 387 23.18 8.09 29.84
N GLN A 388 23.18 7.16 30.81
CA GLN A 388 24.35 6.74 31.58
C GLN A 388 24.55 5.22 31.52
N ILE A 389 25.82 4.80 31.51
CA ILE A 389 26.23 3.39 31.62
C ILE A 389 27.35 3.31 32.68
N HIS A 390 27.08 2.60 33.77
CA HIS A 390 28.10 2.28 34.77
C HIS A 390 28.95 1.10 34.29
N LEU A 391 30.23 1.37 34.13
CA LEU A 391 31.20 0.39 33.63
C LEU A 391 31.92 -0.32 34.77
N ALA A 392 32.71 -1.36 34.46
CA ALA A 392 33.62 -1.98 35.40
C ALA A 392 34.63 -0.96 35.92
N ASN A 393 35.29 -1.26 37.01
CA ASN A 393 36.32 -0.42 37.66
C ASN A 393 35.82 0.99 38.10
N ASN A 394 34.51 1.14 38.34
CA ASN A 394 33.88 2.40 38.72
C ASN A 394 34.08 3.52 37.69
N GLU A 395 34.02 3.19 36.41
CA GLU A 395 34.01 4.16 35.32
C GLU A 395 32.57 4.46 34.87
N LEU A 396 32.37 5.62 34.25
CA LEU A 396 31.05 6.07 33.76
C LEU A 396 31.16 6.43 32.29
N LEU A 397 30.23 5.94 31.46
CA LEU A 397 29.98 6.43 30.11
C LEU A 397 28.71 7.27 30.12
N ILE A 398 28.84 8.55 29.78
CA ILE A 398 27.71 9.47 29.57
C ILE A 398 27.45 9.65 28.09
N ILE A 399 26.17 9.73 27.72
CA ILE A 399 25.76 9.77 26.32
C ILE A 399 24.74 10.88 26.10
N GLU A 400 24.98 11.71 25.12
CA GLU A 400 24.06 12.73 24.63
C GLU A 400 23.56 12.34 23.25
N VAL A 401 22.24 12.40 23.01
CA VAL A 401 21.60 11.95 21.78
C VAL A 401 20.78 13.09 21.17
N LYS A 402 21.05 13.48 19.93
CA LYS A 402 20.34 14.56 19.27
C LYS A 402 19.72 14.13 17.93
N GLY A 403 18.44 14.44 17.74
CA GLY A 403 17.73 14.29 16.45
C GLY A 403 17.58 15.64 15.76
N LEU A 404 18.26 15.81 14.60
CA LEU A 404 18.36 17.08 13.92
C LEU A 404 17.71 17.05 12.53
N HIS A 405 17.13 18.18 12.09
CA HIS A 405 16.70 18.37 10.71
C HIS A 405 17.87 18.69 9.75
N GLY A 406 18.99 19.15 10.27
CA GLY A 406 20.22 19.49 9.56
C GLY A 406 21.41 18.72 10.08
N THR A 407 22.61 19.28 9.88
CA THR A 407 23.86 18.79 10.47
C THR A 407 24.07 19.38 11.86
N SER A 408 24.93 18.75 12.65
CA SER A 408 25.22 19.15 14.01
C SER A 408 25.98 20.49 14.06
N LYS A 409 25.61 21.37 15.00
CA LYS A 409 26.31 22.65 15.26
C LYS A 409 27.35 22.47 16.36
N ASP A 410 28.33 23.37 16.42
CA ASP A 410 29.44 23.30 17.40
C ASP A 410 28.97 23.28 18.86
N ASN A 411 27.96 24.10 19.19
CA ASN A 411 27.42 24.14 20.55
C ASN A 411 26.65 22.85 20.94
N GLU A 412 26.03 22.17 19.95
CA GLU A 412 25.36 20.88 20.18
C GLU A 412 26.41 19.77 20.42
N CYS A 413 27.48 19.75 19.58
CA CYS A 413 28.57 18.79 19.74
C CYS A 413 29.34 18.97 21.06
N SER A 414 29.45 20.20 21.59
CA SER A 414 30.23 20.51 22.77
C SER A 414 29.42 20.47 24.08
N GLN A 415 28.11 20.30 24.04
CA GLN A 415 27.23 20.28 25.20
C GLN A 415 27.66 19.22 26.21
N ILE A 416 27.94 18.01 25.74
CA ILE A 416 28.32 16.87 26.59
C ILE A 416 29.63 17.10 27.36
N SER A 417 30.55 17.89 26.81
CA SER A 417 31.82 18.21 27.52
C SER A 417 31.60 18.98 28.83
N LYS A 418 30.57 19.82 28.90
CA LYS A 418 30.22 20.53 30.14
C LYS A 418 29.67 19.56 31.19
N ILE A 419 28.90 18.59 30.76
CA ILE A 419 28.32 17.55 31.61
C ILE A 419 29.44 16.64 32.11
N GLU A 420 30.34 16.22 31.22
CA GLU A 420 31.52 15.40 31.54
C GLU A 420 32.39 16.07 32.63
N LEU A 421 32.76 17.35 32.46
CA LEU A 421 33.51 18.10 33.45
C LEU A 421 32.82 18.12 34.84
N ARG A 422 31.50 18.28 34.86
CA ARG A 422 30.71 18.22 36.09
C ARG A 422 30.82 16.85 36.76
N ARG A 423 30.64 15.76 35.99
CA ARG A 423 30.76 14.39 36.51
C ARG A 423 32.16 14.07 37.02
N ILE A 424 33.20 14.57 36.38
CA ILE A 424 34.59 14.47 36.85
C ILE A 424 34.75 15.24 38.19
N HIS A 425 34.20 16.46 38.32
CA HIS A 425 34.29 17.26 39.53
C HIS A 425 33.53 16.66 40.72
N GLU A 426 32.49 15.85 40.47
CA GLU A 426 31.79 15.10 41.52
C GLU A 426 32.68 14.06 42.21
N ARG A 427 33.80 13.65 41.61
CA ARG A 427 34.80 12.68 42.12
C ARG A 427 34.20 11.33 42.56
N LYS A 428 33.07 10.95 41.93
CA LYS A 428 32.39 9.69 42.24
C LYS A 428 32.95 8.52 41.41
N TYR A 429 33.54 8.81 40.27
CA TYR A 429 34.00 7.82 39.29
C TYR A 429 35.52 7.89 39.12
N SER A 430 36.15 6.77 38.80
CA SER A 430 37.59 6.68 38.51
C SER A 430 37.91 7.33 37.15
N ASN A 431 37.01 7.21 36.18
CA ASN A 431 37.07 7.87 34.88
C ASN A 431 35.67 8.13 34.35
N VAL A 432 35.52 9.16 33.53
CA VAL A 432 34.26 9.51 32.83
C VAL A 432 34.53 9.58 31.33
N HIS A 433 33.79 8.83 30.58
CA HIS A 433 33.84 8.83 29.12
C HIS A 433 32.58 9.52 28.58
N SER A 434 32.69 10.22 27.46
CA SER A 434 31.56 10.90 26.83
C SER A 434 31.39 10.50 25.37
N LEU A 435 30.13 10.26 24.99
CA LEU A 435 29.72 9.87 23.64
C LEU A 435 28.56 10.74 23.15
N TYR A 436 28.76 11.39 22.02
CA TYR A 436 27.72 12.15 21.33
C TYR A 436 27.17 11.37 20.15
N ILE A 437 25.86 11.13 20.12
CA ILE A 437 25.17 10.39 19.04
C ILE A 437 24.18 11.32 18.34
N VAL A 438 24.26 11.43 16.99
CA VAL A 438 23.37 12.29 16.24
C VAL A 438 22.58 11.54 15.18
N ASN A 439 21.27 11.79 15.11
CA ASN A 439 20.40 11.46 13.97
C ASN A 439 20.25 12.72 13.11
N ASN A 440 21.18 12.90 12.16
CA ASN A 440 21.24 14.07 11.30
C ASN A 440 20.27 13.96 10.12
N GLU A 441 19.79 15.12 9.62
CA GLU A 441 18.93 15.23 8.44
C GLU A 441 17.81 14.18 8.41
N ARG A 442 17.18 13.91 9.56
CA ARG A 442 16.26 12.80 9.82
C ARG A 442 15.06 12.72 8.87
N GLY A 443 14.71 13.82 8.19
CA GLY A 443 13.69 13.85 7.15
C GLY A 443 14.12 13.34 5.77
N LYS A 444 15.42 12.99 5.60
CA LYS A 444 15.97 12.45 4.35
C LYS A 444 16.25 10.95 4.49
N GLU A 445 16.17 10.26 3.36
CA GLU A 445 16.68 8.89 3.25
C GLU A 445 18.16 8.84 3.67
N PRO A 446 18.59 7.88 4.48
CA PRO A 446 19.93 7.87 5.07
C PRO A 446 21.07 8.02 4.05
N LEU A 447 20.99 7.35 2.90
CA LEU A 447 22.02 7.46 1.84
C LEU A 447 22.13 8.84 1.16
N LYS A 448 21.12 9.70 1.35
CA LYS A 448 21.10 11.07 0.84
C LYS A 448 21.53 12.11 1.89
N ARG A 449 21.86 11.65 3.10
CA ARG A 449 22.33 12.51 4.20
C ARG A 449 23.81 12.80 4.06
N GLN A 450 24.25 13.90 4.65
CA GLN A 450 25.68 14.19 4.77
C GLN A 450 26.32 13.18 5.72
N MET A 451 27.38 12.50 5.27
CA MET A 451 28.12 11.51 6.02
C MET A 451 29.64 11.69 5.87
N PRO A 452 30.40 11.84 6.96
CA PRO A 452 29.91 12.03 8.33
C PRO A 452 29.16 13.36 8.51
N PRO A 453 28.26 13.46 9.53
CA PRO A 453 27.48 14.69 9.78
C PRO A 453 28.28 15.79 10.52
N PHE A 454 29.56 15.60 10.67
CA PHE A 454 30.48 16.48 11.42
C PHE A 454 31.52 17.08 10.48
N THR A 455 31.92 18.32 10.78
CA THR A 455 33.06 18.97 10.12
C THR A 455 34.38 18.43 10.66
N GLU A 456 35.46 18.59 9.88
CA GLU A 456 36.80 18.20 10.35
C GLU A 456 37.22 18.92 11.65
N THR A 457 36.79 20.19 11.81
CA THR A 457 37.04 20.95 13.03
C THR A 457 36.34 20.33 14.23
N GLN A 458 35.06 19.98 14.09
CA GLN A 458 34.29 19.32 15.16
C GLN A 458 34.90 17.97 15.57
N ILE A 459 35.39 17.19 14.62
CA ILE A 459 36.07 15.91 14.88
C ILE A 459 37.37 16.13 15.65
N LYS A 460 38.22 17.08 15.20
CA LYS A 460 39.47 17.43 15.87
C LYS A 460 39.26 17.98 17.29
N ASP A 461 38.22 18.81 17.48
CA ASP A 461 37.86 19.32 18.81
C ASP A 461 37.38 18.20 19.73
N ALA A 462 36.67 17.20 19.19
CA ALA A 462 36.27 16.03 19.94
C ALA A 462 37.47 15.13 20.32
N GLU A 463 38.43 14.94 19.38
CA GLU A 463 39.69 14.24 19.66
C GLU A 463 40.49 14.93 20.77
N PHE A 464 40.64 16.25 20.66
CA PHE A 464 41.35 17.03 21.67
C PHE A 464 40.67 16.99 23.06
N SER A 465 39.34 17.00 23.08
CA SER A 465 38.54 16.96 24.31
C SER A 465 38.27 15.54 24.82
N HIS A 466 38.87 14.52 24.22
CA HIS A 466 38.74 13.09 24.58
C HIS A 466 37.32 12.54 24.59
N ARG A 467 36.46 13.06 23.73
CA ARG A 467 35.06 12.58 23.59
C ARG A 467 34.84 11.82 22.28
N ALA A 468 33.94 10.84 22.32
CA ALA A 468 33.53 10.07 21.16
C ALA A 468 32.33 10.71 20.42
N MET A 469 32.25 10.54 19.12
CA MET A 469 31.16 11.01 18.29
C MET A 469 30.72 9.90 17.34
N ALA A 470 29.40 9.65 17.26
CA ALA A 470 28.81 8.67 16.36
C ALA A 470 27.53 9.23 15.71
N TYR A 471 27.02 8.59 14.68
CA TYR A 471 25.74 8.93 14.08
C TYR A 471 24.89 7.68 13.85
N THR A 472 23.58 7.87 13.88
CA THR A 472 22.63 6.74 13.92
C THR A 472 22.70 5.82 12.72
N TYR A 473 22.97 6.34 11.50
CA TYR A 473 23.10 5.49 10.32
C TYR A 473 24.37 4.61 10.35
N GLN A 474 25.45 5.08 10.97
CA GLN A 474 26.65 4.28 11.22
C GLN A 474 26.32 3.10 12.16
N LEU A 475 25.59 3.36 13.25
CA LEU A 475 25.12 2.33 14.19
C LEU A 475 24.14 1.35 13.52
N PHE A 476 23.26 1.85 12.68
CA PHE A 476 22.36 1.02 11.90
C PHE A 476 23.10 0.05 10.96
N ASN A 477 24.15 0.51 10.29
CA ASN A 477 24.97 -0.36 9.43
C ASN A 477 25.80 -1.35 10.26
N LEU A 478 26.32 -0.94 11.39
CA LEU A 478 27.05 -1.79 12.32
C LEU A 478 26.22 -3.00 12.78
N TYR A 479 24.90 -2.84 12.95
CA TYR A 479 24.02 -3.98 13.25
C TYR A 479 24.20 -5.13 12.24
N PHE A 480 24.22 -4.84 10.94
CA PHE A 480 24.37 -5.87 9.90
C PHE A 480 25.79 -6.46 9.88
N GLU A 481 26.81 -5.64 10.17
CA GLU A 481 28.20 -6.10 10.23
C GLU A 481 28.42 -7.03 11.44
N ILE A 482 27.70 -6.81 12.54
CA ILE A 482 27.70 -7.70 13.71
C ILE A 482 26.90 -8.98 13.42
N GLU A 483 25.70 -8.89 12.88
CA GLU A 483 24.88 -10.07 12.57
C GLU A 483 25.53 -10.99 11.54
N THR A 484 26.36 -10.45 10.65
CA THR A 484 27.15 -11.24 9.68
C THR A 484 28.49 -11.73 10.24
N GLY A 485 28.82 -11.41 11.49
CA GLY A 485 30.05 -11.83 12.16
C GLY A 485 31.33 -11.14 11.65
N ILE A 486 31.20 -10.02 10.94
CA ILE A 486 32.34 -9.23 10.45
C ILE A 486 33.00 -8.47 11.61
N ILE A 487 32.18 -7.91 12.50
CA ILE A 487 32.58 -7.22 13.72
C ILE A 487 31.90 -7.89 14.91
N SER A 488 32.59 -8.11 16.00
CA SER A 488 31.97 -8.62 17.23
C SER A 488 31.34 -7.50 18.04
N LYS A 489 30.35 -7.83 18.88
CA LYS A 489 29.76 -6.84 19.82
C LYS A 489 30.80 -6.26 20.77
N GLU A 490 31.80 -7.03 21.18
CA GLU A 490 32.90 -6.60 22.04
C GLU A 490 33.78 -5.58 21.32
N GLU A 491 34.24 -5.87 20.10
CA GLU A 491 34.98 -4.91 19.28
C GLU A 491 34.19 -3.61 19.13
N ALA A 492 32.91 -3.71 18.81
CA ALA A 492 32.05 -2.54 18.63
C ALA A 492 31.91 -1.69 19.90
N ARG A 493 31.74 -2.33 21.08
CA ARG A 493 31.72 -1.61 22.36
C ARG A 493 33.03 -0.88 22.65
N ASN A 494 34.17 -1.53 22.42
CA ASN A 494 35.47 -0.94 22.67
C ASN A 494 35.73 0.29 21.81
N VAL A 495 35.24 0.28 20.54
CA VAL A 495 35.39 1.40 19.62
C VAL A 495 34.57 2.63 20.06
N LEU A 496 33.48 2.47 20.79
CA LEU A 496 32.68 3.60 21.30
C LEU A 496 33.42 4.49 22.32
N PHE A 497 34.58 4.08 22.82
CA PHE A 497 35.47 4.87 23.69
C PHE A 497 36.58 5.58 22.93
N GLN A 498 36.62 5.51 21.58
CA GLN A 498 37.60 6.24 20.78
C GLN A 498 37.34 7.74 20.83
N ASN A 499 38.40 8.55 20.85
CA ASN A 499 38.30 9.98 20.75
C ASN A 499 38.02 10.45 19.33
N GLY A 500 37.16 11.44 19.14
CA GLY A 500 36.76 11.92 17.83
C GLY A 500 35.63 11.09 17.20
N LEU A 501 35.61 11.06 15.90
CA LEU A 501 34.62 10.25 15.16
C LEU A 501 34.94 8.76 15.31
N VAL A 502 34.01 8.02 15.87
CA VAL A 502 34.11 6.57 16.05
C VAL A 502 34.31 5.87 14.71
N ASP A 503 35.35 5.02 14.62
CA ASP A 503 35.62 4.21 13.43
C ASP A 503 35.59 2.72 13.76
N PHE A 504 34.47 2.07 13.52
CA PHE A 504 34.28 0.62 13.69
C PHE A 504 35.14 -0.23 12.73
N ARG A 505 35.78 0.42 11.75
CA ARG A 505 36.60 -0.23 10.72
C ARG A 505 38.10 0.06 10.87
N SER A 506 38.52 0.62 11.99
CA SER A 506 39.94 0.95 12.26
C SER A 506 40.89 -0.24 12.11
N ASN A 507 40.39 -1.48 12.33
CA ASN A 507 41.15 -2.72 12.14
C ASN A 507 41.15 -3.24 10.68
N PHE A 508 40.47 -2.54 9.75
CA PHE A 508 40.43 -2.93 8.35
C PHE A 508 41.40 -2.08 7.54
N LYS A 509 42.31 -2.76 6.84
CA LYS A 509 43.30 -2.11 5.97
C LYS A 509 42.91 -2.26 4.51
N SER A 510 43.10 -1.20 3.72
CA SER A 510 42.86 -1.25 2.29
C SER A 510 43.94 -2.09 1.60
N ILE A 511 43.50 -3.09 0.84
CA ILE A 511 44.35 -3.84 -0.08
C ILE A 511 44.52 -3.09 -1.41
N GLY A 512 43.57 -2.20 -1.71
CA GLY A 512 43.54 -1.39 -2.93
C GLY A 512 42.24 -1.57 -3.72
N LYS A 513 42.21 -0.88 -4.85
CA LYS A 513 41.08 -0.92 -5.78
C LYS A 513 41.45 -1.74 -7.01
N PRO A 514 40.65 -2.77 -7.38
CA PRO A 514 40.90 -3.52 -8.58
C PRO A 514 40.91 -2.66 -9.83
N TYR A 515 41.88 -2.86 -10.70
CA TYR A 515 42.00 -2.15 -11.98
C TYR A 515 41.33 -2.90 -13.13
N ASN A 516 41.04 -4.20 -12.98
CA ASN A 516 40.31 -4.98 -13.98
C ASN A 516 39.49 -6.13 -13.33
N TYR A 517 38.46 -6.61 -14.05
CA TYR A 517 37.56 -7.65 -13.58
C TYR A 517 37.28 -8.69 -14.68
N PHE A 518 37.19 -9.95 -14.31
CA PHE A 518 36.89 -11.08 -15.19
C PHE A 518 35.84 -12.02 -14.58
N LYS A 519 35.38 -13.03 -15.34
CA LYS A 519 34.38 -14.03 -14.89
C LYS A 519 33.14 -13.40 -14.22
N ASN A 520 32.55 -12.40 -14.86
CA ASN A 520 31.38 -11.68 -14.32
C ASN A 520 31.67 -11.09 -12.93
N ASN A 521 32.83 -10.43 -12.77
CA ASN A 521 33.33 -9.79 -11.56
C ASN A 521 33.63 -10.78 -10.39
N LYS A 522 33.77 -12.08 -10.63
CA LYS A 522 34.31 -13.00 -9.62
C LYS A 522 35.82 -12.99 -9.53
N VAL A 523 36.50 -12.52 -10.57
CA VAL A 523 37.95 -12.34 -10.56
C VAL A 523 38.23 -10.85 -10.60
N ALA A 524 39.01 -10.37 -9.64
CA ALA A 524 39.49 -9.00 -9.57
C ALA A 524 41.02 -8.95 -9.72
N CYS A 525 41.52 -8.10 -10.62
CA CYS A 525 42.95 -7.84 -10.76
C CYS A 525 43.34 -6.63 -9.92
N ILE A 526 44.29 -6.84 -9.02
CA ILE A 526 44.75 -5.83 -8.07
C ILE A 526 46.29 -5.84 -8.01
N GLU A 527 46.88 -4.70 -7.67
CA GLU A 527 48.30 -4.58 -7.38
C GLU A 527 48.50 -4.54 -5.85
N LEU A 528 49.13 -5.56 -5.30
CA LEU A 528 49.38 -5.67 -3.87
C LEU A 528 50.69 -4.99 -3.50
N HIS A 529 50.67 -4.35 -2.32
CA HIS A 529 51.82 -3.70 -1.72
C HIS A 529 51.94 -4.16 -0.27
N ASP A 530 52.95 -4.95 0.03
CA ASP A 530 53.30 -5.50 1.37
C ASP A 530 52.06 -6.06 2.13
N THR A 531 51.20 -6.78 1.39
CA THR A 531 49.99 -7.38 1.96
C THR A 531 49.97 -8.86 1.60
N ILE A 532 50.10 -9.72 2.61
CA ILE A 532 50.07 -11.17 2.42
C ILE A 532 48.62 -11.63 2.29
N LEU A 533 48.30 -12.28 1.18
CA LEU A 533 47.01 -12.93 0.95
C LEU A 533 47.19 -14.38 0.54
N SER A 534 46.35 -15.24 1.08
CA SER A 534 46.33 -16.67 0.81
C SER A 534 44.97 -17.15 0.33
N VAL A 535 44.93 -18.25 -0.39
CA VAL A 535 43.65 -18.93 -0.70
C VAL A 535 42.98 -19.33 0.60
N GLY A 536 41.68 -19.04 0.73
CA GLY A 536 40.89 -19.20 1.95
C GLY A 536 40.81 -17.95 2.84
N ASP A 537 41.60 -16.91 2.55
CA ASP A 537 41.52 -15.66 3.33
C ASP A 537 40.22 -14.92 3.08
N LYS A 538 39.76 -14.24 4.12
CA LYS A 538 38.58 -13.38 4.12
C LYS A 538 38.97 -11.96 3.71
N VAL A 539 38.30 -11.46 2.67
CA VAL A 539 38.43 -10.10 2.18
C VAL A 539 37.07 -9.40 2.27
N TYR A 540 37.07 -8.10 2.44
CA TYR A 540 35.88 -7.32 2.65
C TYR A 540 35.79 -6.20 1.62
N PHE A 541 34.57 -5.76 1.32
CA PHE A 541 34.33 -4.56 0.51
C PHE A 541 33.06 -3.86 0.99
N GLU A 542 33.01 -2.55 0.80
CA GLU A 542 31.82 -1.74 1.10
C GLU A 542 30.84 -1.76 -0.08
N ASP A 543 29.56 -2.05 0.19
CA ASP A 543 28.49 -1.96 -0.79
C ASP A 543 27.91 -0.54 -0.93
N ASP A 544 26.93 -0.37 -1.83
CA ASP A 544 26.26 0.92 -2.07
C ASP A 544 25.48 1.43 -0.83
N ARG A 545 25.19 0.56 0.13
CA ARG A 545 24.51 0.90 1.40
C ARG A 545 25.49 1.28 2.50
N LYS A 546 26.77 1.38 2.18
CA LYS A 546 27.84 1.65 3.14
C LYS A 546 28.04 0.54 4.17
N ARG A 547 27.79 -0.73 3.80
CA ARG A 547 27.97 -1.93 4.64
C ARG A 547 29.14 -2.75 4.15
N LEU A 548 29.88 -3.34 5.08
CA LEU A 548 30.90 -4.30 4.74
C LEU A 548 30.26 -5.64 4.35
N ASN A 549 30.77 -6.22 3.29
CA ASN A 549 30.44 -7.54 2.82
C ASN A 549 31.70 -8.39 2.84
N LEU A 550 31.55 -9.65 3.25
CA LEU A 550 32.62 -10.64 3.33
C LEU A 550 32.66 -11.47 2.06
N VAL A 551 33.85 -11.66 1.52
CA VAL A 551 34.14 -12.60 0.43
C VAL A 551 35.36 -13.44 0.78
N GLU A 552 35.45 -14.67 0.25
CA GLU A 552 36.56 -15.59 0.47
C GLU A 552 37.36 -15.74 -0.82
N ILE A 553 38.67 -15.78 -0.69
CA ILE A 553 39.61 -16.02 -1.79
C ILE A 553 39.57 -17.49 -2.17
N VAL A 554 39.11 -17.80 -3.39
CA VAL A 554 39.01 -19.15 -3.93
C VAL A 554 40.29 -19.56 -4.68
N ASN A 555 40.89 -18.61 -5.41
CA ASN A 555 42.09 -18.83 -6.18
C ASN A 555 42.89 -17.53 -6.36
N ILE A 556 44.20 -17.64 -6.45
CA ILE A 556 45.11 -16.54 -6.73
C ILE A 556 45.98 -16.89 -7.92
N GLN A 557 46.13 -15.98 -8.89
CA GLN A 557 46.96 -16.16 -10.06
C GLN A 557 47.97 -15.03 -10.20
N VAL A 558 49.22 -15.38 -10.48
CA VAL A 558 50.28 -14.46 -10.87
C VAL A 558 50.87 -14.99 -12.17
N ASP A 559 50.91 -14.17 -13.22
CA ASP A 559 51.42 -14.55 -14.56
C ASP A 559 50.83 -15.88 -15.07
N CYS A 560 49.49 -16.01 -14.95
CA CYS A 560 48.74 -17.22 -15.35
C CYS A 560 49.08 -18.50 -14.56
N GLN A 561 49.82 -18.41 -13.45
CA GLN A 561 50.12 -19.54 -12.56
C GLN A 561 49.36 -19.39 -11.24
N ASN A 562 48.75 -20.49 -10.79
CA ASN A 562 48.11 -20.52 -9.48
C ASN A 562 49.14 -20.45 -8.37
N LYS A 563 48.88 -19.61 -7.38
CA LYS A 563 49.68 -19.46 -6.17
C LYS A 563 48.82 -19.65 -4.94
N GLN A 564 49.38 -20.29 -3.91
CA GLN A 564 48.69 -20.46 -2.64
C GLN A 564 48.71 -19.17 -1.79
N THR A 565 49.82 -18.44 -1.89
CA THR A 565 50.05 -17.20 -1.12
C THR A 565 50.78 -16.19 -2.01
N VAL A 566 50.48 -14.92 -1.88
CA VAL A 566 51.15 -13.80 -2.55
C VAL A 566 51.36 -12.66 -1.56
N LYS A 567 52.36 -11.81 -1.80
CA LYS A 567 52.65 -10.65 -0.95
C LYS A 567 52.65 -9.34 -1.72
N ASP A 568 53.24 -9.32 -2.92
CA ASP A 568 53.43 -8.10 -3.70
C ASP A 568 53.17 -8.36 -5.19
N GLY A 569 52.93 -7.28 -5.92
CA GLY A 569 52.80 -7.26 -7.38
C GLY A 569 51.37 -7.41 -7.91
N LYS A 570 51.27 -7.57 -9.22
CA LYS A 570 49.98 -7.66 -9.93
C LYS A 570 49.45 -9.09 -9.84
N VAL A 571 48.26 -9.22 -9.25
CA VAL A 571 47.64 -10.52 -9.01
C VAL A 571 46.19 -10.54 -9.48
N GLY A 572 45.73 -11.67 -9.98
CA GLY A 572 44.32 -11.95 -10.22
C GLY A 572 43.75 -12.80 -9.06
N ILE A 573 42.79 -12.30 -8.36
CA ILE A 573 42.17 -12.98 -7.21
C ILE A 573 40.76 -13.39 -7.59
N GLU A 574 40.44 -14.66 -7.47
CA GLU A 574 39.10 -15.23 -7.66
C GLU A 574 38.41 -15.35 -6.31
N PHE A 575 37.19 -14.86 -6.22
CA PHE A 575 36.38 -14.87 -5.02
C PHE A 575 35.16 -15.79 -5.17
N ASN A 576 34.62 -16.27 -4.04
CA ASN A 576 33.43 -17.11 -3.99
C ASN A 576 32.15 -16.40 -4.51
N MET A 577 32.13 -15.07 -4.49
CA MET A 577 31.02 -14.24 -5.02
C MET A 577 31.52 -13.06 -5.85
N LYS A 578 30.58 -12.33 -6.49
CA LYS A 578 30.87 -11.16 -7.32
C LYS A 578 31.28 -9.97 -6.47
N ILE A 579 32.27 -9.21 -6.94
CA ILE A 579 32.68 -7.94 -6.35
C ILE A 579 32.15 -6.79 -7.22
N PRO A 580 31.52 -5.74 -6.64
CA PRO A 580 31.10 -4.57 -7.36
C PRO A 580 32.28 -3.87 -8.05
N LYS A 581 32.06 -3.37 -9.28
CA LYS A 581 33.10 -2.60 -9.97
C LYS A 581 33.39 -1.33 -9.18
N GLY A 582 34.68 -1.09 -8.96
CA GLY A 582 35.13 0.10 -8.25
C GLY A 582 35.17 -0.02 -6.74
N ALA A 583 34.74 -1.14 -6.15
CA ALA A 583 34.86 -1.38 -4.72
C ALA A 583 36.35 -1.40 -4.29
N VAL A 584 36.62 -0.79 -3.14
CA VAL A 584 37.91 -0.93 -2.46
C VAL A 584 37.90 -2.21 -1.65
N LEU A 585 38.90 -3.05 -1.85
CA LEU A 585 39.05 -4.28 -1.10
C LEU A 585 39.78 -3.99 0.21
N LEU A 586 39.28 -4.60 1.28
CA LEU A 586 39.80 -4.44 2.63
C LEU A 586 40.17 -5.82 3.21
N TYR A 587 41.11 -5.81 4.10
CA TYR A 587 41.41 -7.01 4.88
C TYR A 587 41.45 -6.66 6.37
N LYS A 588 40.96 -7.54 7.26
CA LYS A 588 40.93 -7.32 8.71
C LYS A 588 42.26 -7.77 9.29
N HIS A 589 42.95 -6.82 9.94
CA HIS A 589 44.17 -7.14 10.70
C HIS A 589 43.75 -7.74 12.05
N LEU A 590 44.19 -8.98 12.29
CA LEU A 590 43.99 -9.67 13.58
C LEU A 590 44.89 -9.08 14.65
#